data_b276348478eeb3631fe793dfbe48ca95
#
_entry.id   b276348478eeb3631fe793dfbe48ca95
#
_cell.length_a   1.000
_cell.length_b   1.000
_cell.length_c   1.000
_cell.angle_alpha   90.00
_cell.angle_beta   90.00
_cell.angle_gamma   90.00
#
_symmetry.space_group_name_H-M   'P 1'
#
loop_
_entity.id
_entity.type
_entity.pdbx_description
1 polymer ?
#
loop_
_entity_poly.entity_id
_entity_poly.type
_entity_poly.pdbx_seq_one_letter_code
_entity_poly.pdbx_strand_id
1 'polypeptide(L)'
;MEVGVDEAGRGPVIGPLVVCSVAIPDNEVQLLSDMGVKDSKDITPKKREEIRQWFLRNCVERKWSYSIIQCDPKRIDNSVYHGGLNNLEAELFAESINGLNLGPEVDVNITCDACDVDAQRFSRKISQMLENWPWGNSEINSYHKADENYLVVGMASILAKQARDDAVKSIQRKF
;
A
#
# COMPACT_ATOMS: atom_id res chain seq x y z
N MET A 1 -9.91 12.52 3.56
CA MET A 1 -9.06 11.88 2.52
C MET A 1 -9.21 10.37 2.59
N GLU A 2 -9.26 9.71 1.46
CA GLU A 2 -9.18 8.24 1.38
C GLU A 2 -7.72 7.80 1.28
N VAL A 3 -7.35 6.84 2.12
CA VAL A 3 -6.03 6.21 2.12
C VAL A 3 -6.18 4.73 1.84
N GLY A 4 -5.45 4.22 0.85
CA GLY A 4 -5.42 2.80 0.52
C GLY A 4 -4.04 2.20 0.76
N VAL A 5 -3.98 0.99 1.30
CA VAL A 5 -2.72 0.28 1.57
C VAL A 5 -2.80 -1.16 1.08
N ASP A 6 -1.77 -1.60 0.37
CA ASP A 6 -1.64 -2.97 -0.13
C ASP A 6 -0.16 -3.37 -0.26
N GLU A 7 0.09 -4.67 -0.39
CA GLU A 7 1.43 -5.23 -0.57
C GLU A 7 1.57 -6.01 -1.88
N ALA A 8 2.83 -6.27 -2.23
CA ALA A 8 3.23 -7.20 -3.27
C ALA A 8 4.47 -7.99 -2.85
N GLY A 9 4.47 -9.29 -3.13
CA GLY A 9 5.64 -10.13 -2.93
C GLY A 9 5.62 -11.01 -1.69
N ARG A 10 4.47 -11.20 -1.04
CA ARG A 10 4.30 -12.09 0.13
C ARG A 10 4.60 -13.57 -0.17
N GLY A 11 4.23 -14.06 -1.35
CA GLY A 11 4.35 -15.48 -1.71
C GLY A 11 5.66 -15.88 -2.40
N PRO A 12 6.22 -15.07 -3.31
CA PRO A 12 7.41 -15.44 -4.08
C PRO A 12 8.68 -15.48 -3.23
N VAL A 13 9.56 -16.47 -3.51
CA VAL A 13 10.84 -16.66 -2.83
C VAL A 13 11.88 -15.59 -3.22
N ILE A 14 11.77 -15.00 -4.41
CA ILE A 14 12.74 -14.01 -4.93
C ILE A 14 12.11 -12.63 -5.04
N GLY A 15 12.86 -11.63 -4.60
CA GLY A 15 12.49 -10.22 -4.62
C GLY A 15 11.98 -9.71 -3.27
N PRO A 16 11.84 -8.39 -3.13
CA PRO A 16 11.40 -7.78 -1.89
C PRO A 16 9.91 -8.00 -1.64
N LEU A 17 9.50 -7.96 -0.38
CA LEU A 17 8.14 -7.62 0.02
C LEU A 17 8.01 -6.09 -0.08
N VAL A 18 7.02 -5.61 -0.82
CA VAL A 18 6.78 -4.19 -1.05
C VAL A 18 5.41 -3.81 -0.52
N VAL A 19 5.34 -2.80 0.31
CA VAL A 19 4.08 -2.20 0.78
C VAL A 19 3.97 -0.80 0.21
N CYS A 20 2.79 -0.45 -0.26
CA CYS A 20 2.47 0.88 -0.76
C CYS A 20 1.24 1.43 -0.06
N SER A 21 1.27 2.70 0.30
CA SER A 21 0.11 3.48 0.67
C SER A 21 -0.07 4.65 -0.30
N VAL A 22 -1.33 5.00 -0.58
CA VAL A 22 -1.72 6.17 -1.37
C VAL A 22 -2.76 6.98 -0.62
N ALA A 23 -2.72 8.29 -0.75
CA ALA A 23 -3.71 9.20 -0.17
C ALA A 23 -4.26 10.14 -1.24
N ILE A 24 -5.59 10.17 -1.35
CA ILE A 24 -6.32 10.91 -2.39
C ILE A 24 -7.50 11.64 -1.75
N PRO A 25 -7.79 12.90 -2.11
CA PRO A 25 -9.01 13.59 -1.68
C PRO A 25 -10.27 12.81 -2.08
N ASP A 26 -11.25 12.74 -1.18
CA ASP A 26 -12.47 11.91 -1.33
C ASP A 26 -13.21 12.19 -2.65
N ASN A 27 -13.29 13.48 -3.01
CA ASN A 27 -13.95 13.93 -4.25
C ASN A 27 -13.16 13.64 -5.53
N GLU A 28 -11.94 13.14 -5.43
CA GLU A 28 -11.08 12.80 -6.57
C GLU A 28 -10.88 11.29 -6.78
N VAL A 29 -11.35 10.45 -5.86
CA VAL A 29 -11.20 8.99 -5.92
C VAL A 29 -11.79 8.39 -7.21
N GLN A 30 -12.88 8.97 -7.73
CA GLN A 30 -13.52 8.51 -8.97
C GLN A 30 -12.56 8.56 -10.18
N LEU A 31 -11.59 9.46 -10.20
CA LEU A 31 -10.58 9.55 -11.27
C LEU A 31 -9.75 8.27 -11.41
N LEU A 32 -9.59 7.51 -10.33
CA LEU A 32 -8.94 6.19 -10.37
C LEU A 32 -9.72 5.18 -11.22
N SER A 33 -11.05 5.17 -11.08
CA SER A 33 -11.94 4.32 -11.87
C SER A 33 -11.87 4.67 -13.35
N ASP A 34 -11.88 5.96 -13.66
CA ASP A 34 -11.82 6.49 -15.03
C ASP A 34 -10.50 6.10 -15.73
N MET A 35 -9.42 5.98 -14.96
CA MET A 35 -8.12 5.51 -15.46
C MET A 35 -8.03 3.98 -15.60
N GLY A 36 -8.99 3.24 -15.06
CA GLY A 36 -9.06 1.78 -15.16
C GLY A 36 -8.40 1.03 -13.99
N VAL A 37 -8.30 1.64 -12.81
CA VAL A 37 -7.77 1.00 -11.59
C VAL A 37 -8.67 -0.14 -11.10
N LYS A 38 -9.97 -0.09 -11.41
CA LYS A 38 -10.98 -1.05 -10.93
C LYS A 38 -10.67 -2.52 -11.23
N ASP A 39 -9.99 -2.80 -12.32
CA ASP A 39 -9.68 -4.16 -12.78
C ASP A 39 -8.21 -4.53 -12.54
N SER A 40 -7.67 -4.20 -11.37
CA SER A 40 -6.23 -4.29 -11.05
C SER A 40 -5.61 -5.68 -11.24
N LYS A 41 -6.40 -6.76 -11.16
CA LYS A 41 -5.93 -8.15 -11.33
C LYS A 41 -5.63 -8.51 -12.78
N ASP A 42 -6.35 -7.92 -13.74
CA ASP A 42 -6.24 -8.21 -15.16
C ASP A 42 -5.39 -7.16 -15.93
N ILE A 43 -4.81 -6.22 -15.20
CA ILE A 43 -4.01 -5.14 -15.79
C ILE A 43 -2.67 -5.68 -16.29
N THR A 44 -2.41 -5.50 -17.60
CA THR A 44 -1.12 -5.85 -18.18
C THR A 44 0.03 -5.01 -17.61
N PRO A 45 1.29 -5.50 -17.62
CA PRO A 45 2.44 -4.71 -17.15
C PRO A 45 2.56 -3.34 -17.81
N LYS A 46 2.24 -3.26 -19.12
CA LYS A 46 2.23 -1.99 -19.87
C LYS A 46 1.17 -1.03 -19.31
N LYS A 47 -0.04 -1.51 -19.10
CA LYS A 47 -1.13 -0.68 -18.56
C LYS A 47 -0.85 -0.24 -17.12
N ARG A 48 -0.23 -1.11 -16.29
CA ARG A 48 0.22 -0.72 -14.95
C ARG A 48 1.20 0.46 -14.98
N GLU A 49 2.17 0.43 -15.89
CA GLU A 49 3.13 1.52 -16.03
C GLU A 49 2.45 2.81 -16.50
N GLU A 50 1.48 2.75 -17.42
CA GLU A 50 0.68 3.90 -17.84
C GLU A 50 -0.09 4.52 -16.68
N ILE A 51 -0.76 3.69 -15.85
CA ILE A 51 -1.48 4.13 -14.66
C ILE A 51 -0.51 4.73 -13.64
N ARG A 52 0.64 4.10 -13.39
CA ARG A 52 1.67 4.63 -12.49
C ARG A 52 2.13 6.03 -12.93
N GLN A 53 2.48 6.21 -14.18
CA GLN A 53 2.94 7.50 -14.71
C GLN A 53 1.85 8.58 -14.61
N TRP A 54 0.62 8.22 -14.89
CA TRP A 54 -0.52 9.11 -14.73
C TRP A 54 -0.70 9.49 -13.25
N PHE A 55 -0.65 8.53 -12.33
CA PHE A 55 -0.77 8.78 -10.89
C PHE A 55 0.34 9.71 -10.37
N LEU A 56 1.60 9.46 -10.76
CA LEU A 56 2.72 10.29 -10.34
C LEU A 56 2.61 11.75 -10.83
N ARG A 57 2.09 11.98 -12.04
CA ARG A 57 1.80 13.33 -12.50
C ARG A 57 0.73 14.02 -11.65
N ASN A 58 -0.33 13.30 -11.29
CA ASN A 58 -1.37 13.82 -10.41
C ASN A 58 -0.85 14.12 -8.99
N CYS A 59 0.12 13.38 -8.48
CA CYS A 59 0.77 13.73 -7.20
C CYS A 59 1.47 15.09 -7.26
N VAL A 60 2.07 15.44 -8.40
CA VAL A 60 2.71 16.76 -8.59
C VAL A 60 1.68 17.88 -8.73
N GLU A 61 0.59 17.64 -9.43
CA GLU A 61 -0.42 18.67 -9.79
C GLU A 61 -1.51 18.84 -8.73
N ARG A 62 -1.72 17.82 -7.90
CA ARG A 62 -2.81 17.73 -6.92
C ARG A 62 -2.27 17.46 -5.52
N LYS A 63 -3.16 17.38 -4.54
CA LYS A 63 -2.82 17.00 -3.16
C LYS A 63 -2.82 15.46 -2.98
N TRP A 64 -2.31 14.72 -3.95
CA TRP A 64 -2.14 13.27 -3.86
C TRP A 64 -0.77 12.94 -3.32
N SER A 65 -0.69 11.90 -2.51
CA SER A 65 0.59 11.42 -1.99
C SER A 65 0.65 9.90 -2.00
N TYR A 66 1.85 9.38 -1.93
CA TYR A 66 2.11 7.94 -1.81
C TYR A 66 3.39 7.70 -1.02
N SER A 67 3.48 6.51 -0.45
CA SER A 67 4.70 6.01 0.20
C SER A 67 4.90 4.56 -0.20
N ILE A 68 6.14 4.17 -0.52
CA ILE A 68 6.51 2.81 -0.91
C ILE A 68 7.63 2.34 0.00
N ILE A 69 7.42 1.23 0.69
CA ILE A 69 8.41 0.57 1.53
C ILE A 69 8.83 -0.74 0.84
N GLN A 70 10.13 -0.86 0.55
CA GLN A 70 10.72 -2.12 0.09
C GLN A 70 11.42 -2.79 1.26
N CYS A 71 10.88 -3.91 1.71
CA CYS A 71 11.43 -4.64 2.85
C CYS A 71 12.69 -5.41 2.44
N ASP A 72 13.78 -5.21 3.15
CA ASP A 72 15.01 -5.98 2.97
C ASP A 72 14.76 -7.47 3.28
N PRO A 73 15.25 -8.40 2.44
CA PRO A 73 15.12 -9.84 2.68
C PRO A 73 15.60 -10.29 4.07
N LYS A 74 16.65 -9.69 4.61
CA LYS A 74 17.14 -9.99 5.97
C LYS A 74 16.10 -9.66 7.05
N ARG A 75 15.29 -8.58 6.84
CA ARG A 75 14.22 -8.24 7.77
C ARG A 75 13.10 -9.29 7.71
N ILE A 76 12.81 -9.82 6.52
CA ILE A 76 11.86 -10.92 6.33
C ILE A 76 12.34 -12.17 7.05
N ASP A 77 13.60 -12.57 6.83
CA ASP A 77 14.17 -13.76 7.48
C ASP A 77 14.16 -13.63 9.01
N ASN A 78 14.52 -12.46 9.54
CA ASN A 78 14.49 -12.19 10.97
C ASN A 78 13.07 -12.22 11.56
N SER A 79 12.05 -11.87 10.78
CA SER A 79 10.66 -11.87 11.25
C SER A 79 10.16 -13.25 11.68
N VAL A 80 10.70 -14.31 11.08
CA VAL A 80 10.38 -15.70 11.46
C VAL A 80 10.66 -15.96 12.93
N TYR A 81 11.69 -15.31 13.50
CA TYR A 81 12.09 -15.45 14.91
C TYR A 81 11.41 -14.42 15.83
N HIS A 82 10.78 -13.37 15.28
CA HIS A 82 10.25 -12.22 16.03
C HIS A 82 8.77 -11.93 15.71
N GLY A 83 7.91 -12.94 15.86
CA GLY A 83 6.46 -12.75 15.74
C GLY A 83 5.85 -13.07 14.38
N GLY A 84 6.67 -13.49 13.40
CA GLY A 84 6.21 -13.97 12.11
C GLY A 84 5.91 -12.87 11.09
N LEU A 85 5.64 -13.31 9.86
CA LEU A 85 5.42 -12.43 8.71
C LEU A 85 4.23 -11.49 8.90
N ASN A 86 3.15 -11.92 9.52
CA ASN A 86 1.97 -11.06 9.74
C ASN A 86 2.26 -9.85 10.65
N ASN A 87 3.20 -9.98 11.61
CA ASN A 87 3.60 -8.85 12.43
C ASN A 87 4.48 -7.88 11.63
N LEU A 88 5.43 -8.42 10.86
CA LEU A 88 6.25 -7.60 9.96
C LEU A 88 5.38 -6.83 8.95
N GLU A 89 4.37 -7.48 8.37
CA GLU A 89 3.45 -6.82 7.44
C GLU A 89 2.71 -5.66 8.12
N ALA A 90 2.21 -5.84 9.33
CA ALA A 90 1.56 -4.76 10.08
C ALA A 90 2.53 -3.59 10.35
N GLU A 91 3.81 -3.87 10.67
CA GLU A 91 4.86 -2.85 10.80
C GLU A 91 5.09 -2.09 9.48
N LEU A 92 5.23 -2.82 8.37
CA LEU A 92 5.46 -2.21 7.04
C LEU A 92 4.26 -1.38 6.58
N PHE A 93 3.04 -1.81 6.88
CA PHE A 93 1.82 -1.03 6.62
C PHE A 93 1.84 0.27 7.42
N ALA A 94 2.14 0.21 8.72
CA ALA A 94 2.26 1.40 9.56
C ALA A 94 3.40 2.33 9.07
N GLU A 95 4.57 1.80 8.72
CA GLU A 95 5.68 2.58 8.15
C GLU A 95 5.25 3.29 6.86
N SER A 96 4.54 2.58 5.97
CA SER A 96 4.06 3.14 4.71
C SER A 96 3.04 4.26 4.94
N ILE A 97 2.09 4.08 5.87
CA ILE A 97 1.10 5.10 6.22
C ILE A 97 1.78 6.33 6.86
N ASN A 98 2.69 6.13 7.82
CA ASN A 98 3.45 7.21 8.42
C ASN A 98 4.27 7.99 7.38
N GLY A 99 4.78 7.29 6.36
CA GLY A 99 5.52 7.90 5.24
C GLY A 99 4.68 8.82 4.33
N LEU A 100 3.35 8.82 4.44
CA LEU A 100 2.48 9.79 3.76
C LEU A 100 2.58 11.19 4.38
N ASN A 101 3.13 11.29 5.60
CA ASN A 101 3.28 12.53 6.37
C ASN A 101 1.96 13.29 6.53
N LEU A 102 0.86 12.56 6.72
CA LEU A 102 -0.44 13.13 7.06
C LEU A 102 -0.42 13.53 8.53
N GLY A 103 -0.85 14.75 8.82
CA GLY A 103 -0.88 15.26 10.19
C GLY A 103 -2.22 15.02 10.86
N PRO A 104 -2.31 15.30 12.19
CA PRO A 104 -3.54 15.18 12.96
C PRO A 104 -4.64 16.15 12.52
N GLU A 105 -4.31 17.09 11.66
CA GLU A 105 -5.21 18.10 11.09
C GLU A 105 -6.10 17.54 9.95
N VAL A 106 -5.81 16.33 9.47
CA VAL A 106 -6.49 15.74 8.31
C VAL A 106 -7.31 14.54 8.74
N ASP A 107 -8.61 14.61 8.54
CA ASP A 107 -9.48 13.44 8.69
C ASP A 107 -9.23 12.45 7.54
N VAL A 108 -8.92 11.21 7.87
CA VAL A 108 -8.61 10.17 6.90
C VAL A 108 -9.40 8.89 7.14
N ASN A 109 -9.85 8.28 6.06
CA ASN A 109 -10.35 6.90 6.02
C ASN A 109 -9.24 6.00 5.49
N ILE A 110 -8.64 5.19 6.34
CA ILE A 110 -7.60 4.25 5.94
C ILE A 110 -8.22 2.88 5.69
N THR A 111 -8.04 2.37 4.48
CA THR A 111 -8.45 1.01 4.09
C THR A 111 -7.22 0.20 3.70
N CYS A 112 -7.02 -0.95 4.38
CA CYS A 112 -5.91 -1.86 4.13
C CYS A 112 -6.40 -3.17 3.52
N ASP A 113 -5.64 -3.75 2.57
CA ASP A 113 -5.83 -5.16 2.22
C ASP A 113 -5.29 -6.03 3.35
N ALA A 114 -6.14 -6.92 3.90
CA ALA A 114 -5.80 -7.68 5.08
C ALA A 114 -4.91 -8.88 4.76
N CYS A 115 -3.70 -8.88 5.26
CA CYS A 115 -2.77 -10.01 5.21
C CYS A 115 -3.01 -11.04 6.32
N ASP A 116 -3.72 -10.67 7.38
CA ASP A 116 -4.05 -11.52 8.51
C ASP A 116 -5.42 -12.20 8.30
N VAL A 117 -5.58 -13.40 8.84
CA VAL A 117 -6.88 -14.12 8.86
C VAL A 117 -7.94 -13.31 9.60
N ASP A 118 -7.55 -12.58 10.66
CA ASP A 118 -8.40 -11.63 11.39
C ASP A 118 -8.09 -10.20 10.95
N ALA A 119 -8.92 -9.68 10.05
CA ALA A 119 -8.78 -8.34 9.51
C ALA A 119 -8.87 -7.23 10.59
N GLN A 120 -9.73 -7.40 11.60
CA GLN A 120 -9.86 -6.43 12.70
C GLN A 120 -8.62 -6.40 13.59
N ARG A 121 -8.04 -7.58 13.86
CA ARG A 121 -6.77 -7.67 14.59
C ARG A 121 -5.66 -6.97 13.81
N PHE A 122 -5.64 -7.12 12.49
CA PHE A 122 -4.67 -6.47 11.62
C PHE A 122 -4.77 -4.94 11.70
N SER A 123 -5.98 -4.37 11.55
CA SER A 123 -6.20 -2.92 11.72
C SER A 123 -5.75 -2.41 13.08
N ARG A 124 -6.07 -3.13 14.17
CA ARG A 124 -5.67 -2.74 15.53
C ARG A 124 -4.15 -2.74 15.69
N LYS A 125 -3.45 -3.72 15.13
CA LYS A 125 -1.98 -3.75 15.17
C LYS A 125 -1.38 -2.55 14.44
N ILE A 126 -1.86 -2.25 13.25
CA ILE A 126 -1.39 -1.10 12.46
C ILE A 126 -1.63 0.20 13.24
N SER A 127 -2.85 0.41 13.75
CA SER A 127 -3.21 1.65 14.47
C SER A 127 -2.35 1.93 15.70
N GLN A 128 -1.87 0.88 16.38
CA GLN A 128 -0.96 1.01 17.53
C GLN A 128 0.45 1.49 17.16
N MET A 129 0.83 1.38 15.88
CA MET A 129 2.14 1.76 15.36
C MET A 129 2.11 3.06 14.54
N LEU A 130 0.90 3.66 14.34
CA LEU A 130 0.77 4.94 13.68
C LEU A 130 1.19 6.08 14.61
N GLU A 131 2.02 6.98 14.09
CA GLU A 131 2.48 8.14 14.84
C GLU A 131 1.34 9.11 15.14
N ASN A 132 1.19 9.47 16.43
CA ASN A 132 0.17 10.40 16.91
C ASN A 132 -1.29 9.99 16.57
N TRP A 133 -1.55 8.70 16.37
CA TRP A 133 -2.91 8.19 16.15
C TRP A 133 -3.76 8.27 17.45
N PRO A 134 -5.07 8.56 17.39
CA PRO A 134 -5.85 8.86 16.18
C PRO A 134 -5.71 10.31 15.68
N TRP A 135 -5.82 10.50 14.37
CA TRP A 135 -5.80 11.81 13.71
C TRP A 135 -7.24 12.31 13.55
N GLY A 136 -7.65 13.35 14.28
CA GLY A 136 -8.99 13.91 14.17
C GLY A 136 -10.12 12.88 14.28
N ASN A 137 -11.00 12.83 13.28
CA ASN A 137 -12.08 11.86 13.14
C ASN A 137 -11.71 10.69 12.20
N SER A 138 -10.43 10.32 12.18
CA SER A 138 -9.92 9.30 11.26
C SER A 138 -10.27 7.89 11.70
N GLU A 139 -10.39 6.99 10.72
CA GLU A 139 -10.66 5.57 10.91
C GLU A 139 -9.65 4.71 10.15
N ILE A 140 -9.39 3.51 10.67
CA ILE A 140 -8.62 2.48 9.98
C ILE A 140 -9.38 1.16 9.97
N ASN A 141 -9.56 0.62 8.79
CA ASN A 141 -10.24 -0.65 8.56
C ASN A 141 -9.40 -1.53 7.64
N SER A 142 -9.48 -2.85 7.84
CA SER A 142 -8.87 -3.82 6.95
C SER A 142 -9.93 -4.79 6.45
N TYR A 143 -9.82 -5.18 5.18
CA TYR A 143 -10.73 -6.12 4.54
C TYR A 143 -9.94 -7.08 3.67
N HIS A 144 -10.37 -8.34 3.60
CA HIS A 144 -9.80 -9.29 2.65
C HIS A 144 -10.20 -8.90 1.23
N LYS A 145 -9.25 -8.90 0.32
CA LYS A 145 -9.42 -8.49 -1.08
C LYS A 145 -9.93 -7.04 -1.21
N ALA A 146 -9.40 -6.17 -0.39
CA ALA A 146 -9.76 -4.76 -0.44
C ALA A 146 -9.35 -4.11 -1.77
N ASP A 147 -8.31 -4.61 -2.44
CA ASP A 147 -7.84 -4.18 -3.76
C ASP A 147 -8.91 -4.34 -4.86
N GLU A 148 -9.88 -5.27 -4.69
CA GLU A 148 -10.99 -5.48 -5.63
C GLU A 148 -12.16 -4.51 -5.39
N ASN A 149 -12.31 -4.00 -4.17
CA ASN A 149 -13.51 -3.27 -3.74
C ASN A 149 -13.27 -1.78 -3.47
N TYR A 150 -12.03 -1.39 -3.21
CA TYR A 150 -11.64 -0.03 -2.87
C TYR A 150 -10.60 0.50 -3.85
N LEU A 151 -10.97 1.52 -4.63
CA LEU A 151 -10.11 2.08 -5.69
C LEU A 151 -8.75 2.55 -5.19
N VAL A 152 -8.70 3.15 -3.99
CA VAL A 152 -7.44 3.60 -3.38
C VAL A 152 -6.52 2.43 -3.02
N VAL A 153 -7.09 1.30 -2.56
CA VAL A 153 -6.34 0.07 -2.30
C VAL A 153 -5.87 -0.56 -3.62
N GLY A 154 -6.73 -0.60 -4.64
CA GLY A 154 -6.38 -1.04 -5.99
C GLY A 154 -5.22 -0.22 -6.58
N MET A 155 -5.18 1.11 -6.33
CA MET A 155 -4.07 1.95 -6.77
C MET A 155 -2.78 1.63 -5.99
N ALA A 156 -2.85 1.43 -4.67
CA ALA A 156 -1.73 1.00 -3.86
C ALA A 156 -1.16 -0.35 -4.34
N SER A 157 -2.05 -1.31 -4.66
CA SER A 157 -1.72 -2.61 -5.25
C SER A 157 -0.92 -2.47 -6.54
N ILE A 158 -1.37 -1.61 -7.46
CA ILE A 158 -0.69 -1.34 -8.74
C ILE A 158 0.72 -0.80 -8.50
N LEU A 159 0.88 0.16 -7.60
CA LEU A 159 2.19 0.75 -7.28
C LEU A 159 3.11 -0.27 -6.61
N ALA A 160 2.61 -1.05 -5.65
CA ALA A 160 3.40 -2.08 -4.97
C ALA A 160 3.90 -3.15 -5.96
N LYS A 161 3.02 -3.65 -6.83
CA LYS A 161 3.36 -4.63 -7.88
C LYS A 161 4.40 -4.07 -8.86
N GLN A 162 4.24 -2.82 -9.30
CA GLN A 162 5.19 -2.20 -10.22
C GLN A 162 6.57 -2.00 -9.55
N ALA A 163 6.61 -1.49 -8.33
CA ALA A 163 7.86 -1.30 -7.60
C ALA A 163 8.60 -2.64 -7.37
N ARG A 164 7.85 -3.70 -7.07
CA ARG A 164 8.41 -5.05 -6.94
C ARG A 164 8.95 -5.58 -8.26
N ASP A 165 8.21 -5.45 -9.36
CA ASP A 165 8.65 -5.89 -10.69
C ASP A 165 9.95 -5.17 -11.10
N ASP A 166 10.06 -3.87 -10.82
CA ASP A 166 11.26 -3.08 -11.11
C ASP A 166 12.46 -3.54 -10.24
N ALA A 167 12.23 -3.86 -8.97
CA ALA A 167 13.26 -4.42 -8.09
C ALA A 167 13.75 -5.79 -8.57
N VAL A 168 12.85 -6.69 -8.97
CA VAL A 168 13.21 -8.02 -9.53
C VAL A 168 14.00 -7.88 -10.82
N LYS A 169 13.61 -7.00 -11.75
CA LYS A 169 14.38 -6.70 -12.97
C LYS A 169 15.77 -6.17 -12.65
N SER A 170 15.91 -5.35 -11.61
CA SER A 170 17.20 -4.83 -11.16
C SER A 170 18.12 -5.93 -10.62
N ILE A 171 17.55 -6.93 -9.93
CA ILE A 171 18.29 -8.11 -9.47
C ILE A 171 18.75 -8.94 -10.68
N GLN A 172 17.86 -9.23 -11.63
CA GLN A 172 18.17 -10.02 -12.84
C GLN A 172 19.31 -9.44 -13.70
N ARG A 173 19.46 -8.10 -13.72
CA ARG A 173 20.53 -7.44 -14.47
C ARG A 173 21.91 -7.55 -13.83
N LYS A 174 21.99 -8.01 -12.58
CA LYS A 174 23.24 -8.18 -11.84
C LYS A 174 23.85 -9.57 -11.97
N PHE A 175 23.12 -10.49 -12.56
CA PHE A 175 23.52 -11.87 -12.85
C PHE A 175 23.45 -12.18 -14.35
#